data_07a63c80f2bb257008863390bea0465f
#
_entry.id   07a63c80f2bb257008863390bea0465f
#
_cell.length_a   1.000
_cell.length_b   1.000
_cell.length_c   1.000
_cell.angle_alpha   90.00
_cell.angle_beta   90.00
_cell.angle_gamma   90.00
#
_symmetry.space_group_name_H-M   'P 1'
#
loop_
_entity.id
_entity.type
_entity.pdbx_description
1 polymer ?
#
loop_
_entity_poly.entity_id
_entity_poly.type
_entity_poly.pdbx_seq_one_letter_code
_entity_poly.pdbx_strand_id
1 'polypeptide(L)'
;NVCTDCNLILNQKNAINIYGWGLAYKPGKEDKLSPWNFGVSSGVYRSFNKLRISSFSLSIIRTISLSKRDAYIGICSNNVKGIDYSINQKLDSQNIQKNFSSFLIGTTFKVRGIKVLPIVNYSVDSFVMAIGLQKEF
;
A
#
# COMPACT_ATOMS: atom_id res chain seq x y z
N ASN A 1 -14.93 4.87 0.08
CA ASN A 1 -14.78 3.68 0.94
C ASN A 1 -13.41 3.73 1.59
N VAL A 2 -13.39 4.01 2.87
CA VAL A 2 -12.19 4.02 3.72
C VAL A 2 -11.97 2.58 4.17
N CYS A 3 -10.85 2.00 3.82
CA CYS A 3 -10.43 0.74 4.44
C CYS A 3 -9.80 1.10 5.80
N THR A 4 -10.62 1.11 6.85
CA THR A 4 -10.16 1.21 8.23
C THR A 4 -9.88 -0.20 8.73
N ASP A 5 -8.68 -0.38 9.23
CA ASP A 5 -8.24 -1.51 10.05
C ASP A 5 -8.02 -2.87 9.36
N CYS A 6 -6.85 -3.03 8.76
CA CYS A 6 -6.25 -4.35 8.67
C CYS A 6 -5.36 -4.57 9.90
N ASN A 7 -5.96 -4.92 11.04
CA ASN A 7 -5.25 -5.38 12.21
C ASN A 7 -5.06 -6.90 12.15
N LEU A 8 -3.91 -7.34 11.70
CA LEU A 8 -3.49 -8.73 11.86
C LEU A 8 -2.76 -8.87 13.20
N ILE A 9 -3.49 -9.25 14.24
CA ILE A 9 -2.90 -9.55 15.56
C ILE A 9 -2.54 -11.03 15.58
N LEU A 10 -1.28 -11.35 15.37
CA LEU A 10 -0.72 -12.65 15.68
C LEU A 10 -0.22 -12.63 17.13
N ASN A 11 -1.00 -13.28 18.00
CA ASN A 11 -0.73 -13.34 19.45
C ASN A 11 0.28 -14.46 19.73
N GLN A 12 1.57 -14.13 19.68
CA GLN A 12 2.64 -14.96 20.27
C GLN A 12 3.74 -14.06 20.83
N LYS A 13 4.60 -14.61 21.72
CA LYS A 13 5.74 -13.91 22.40
C LYS A 13 6.68 -13.12 21.47
N ASN A 14 6.44 -13.17 20.19
CA ASN A 14 7.16 -12.53 19.11
C ASN A 14 6.17 -11.67 18.26
N ALA A 15 5.46 -10.75 18.88
CA ALA A 15 4.44 -9.96 18.20
C ALA A 15 5.04 -9.02 17.13
N ILE A 16 4.64 -9.25 15.89
CA ILE A 16 4.82 -8.31 14.79
C ILE A 16 3.56 -7.45 14.74
N ASN A 17 3.73 -6.14 14.88
CA ASN A 17 2.64 -5.19 14.75
C ASN A 17 2.73 -4.47 13.41
N ILE A 18 1.69 -4.59 12.61
CA ILE A 18 1.54 -3.87 11.34
C ILE A 18 0.26 -3.06 11.42
N TYR A 19 0.35 -1.76 11.22
CA TYR A 19 -0.81 -0.90 11.11
C TYR A 19 -0.57 0.19 10.07
N GLY A 20 -1.63 0.60 9.40
CA GLY A 20 -1.55 1.62 8.38
C GLY A 20 -2.93 2.18 8.06
N TRP A 21 -2.93 3.28 7.36
CA TRP A 21 -4.12 3.91 6.84
C TRP A 21 -3.89 4.42 5.42
N GLY A 22 -4.95 4.56 4.68
CA GLY A 22 -4.89 5.14 3.35
C GLY A 22 -6.18 5.86 3.01
N LEU A 23 -6.05 6.93 2.24
CA LEU A 23 -7.15 7.69 1.68
C LEU A 23 -6.99 7.72 0.16
N ALA A 24 -8.09 7.54 -0.54
CA ALA A 24 -8.14 7.68 -1.99
C ALA A 24 -9.21 8.70 -2.36
N TYR A 25 -8.86 9.61 -3.27
CA TYR A 25 -9.74 10.61 -3.81
C TYR A 25 -9.89 10.40 -5.32
N LYS A 26 -11.12 10.30 -5.77
CA LYS A 26 -11.48 10.22 -7.18
C LYS A 26 -12.25 11.48 -7.56
N PRO A 27 -11.69 12.39 -8.37
CA PRO A 27 -12.39 13.59 -8.82
C PRO A 27 -13.60 13.21 -9.66
N GLY A 28 -14.63 14.05 -9.61
CA GLY A 28 -15.80 13.93 -10.49
C GLY A 28 -17.13 14.01 -9.74
N LYS A 29 -18.19 14.20 -10.50
CA LYS A 29 -19.58 14.10 -10.01
C LYS A 29 -20.07 12.67 -10.20
N GLU A 30 -21.11 12.26 -9.48
CA GLU A 30 -21.65 10.88 -9.49
C GLU A 30 -21.86 10.30 -10.90
N ASP A 31 -22.27 11.13 -11.87
CA ASP A 31 -22.52 10.72 -13.24
C ASP A 31 -21.30 10.73 -14.15
N LYS A 32 -20.19 11.33 -13.75
CA LYS A 32 -18.95 11.46 -14.51
C LYS A 32 -17.72 11.41 -13.62
N LEU A 33 -17.39 10.20 -13.15
CA LEU A 33 -16.18 10.00 -12.37
C LEU A 33 -14.94 10.11 -13.28
N SER A 34 -13.96 10.87 -12.81
CA SER A 34 -12.66 10.95 -13.48
C SER A 34 -11.99 9.57 -13.55
N PRO A 35 -11.27 9.25 -14.63
CA PRO A 35 -10.44 8.06 -14.67
C PRO A 35 -9.24 8.11 -13.72
N TRP A 36 -8.97 9.26 -13.12
CA TRP A 36 -7.84 9.47 -12.22
C TRP A 36 -8.22 9.26 -10.76
N ASN A 37 -7.35 8.58 -10.04
CA ASN A 37 -7.43 8.40 -8.60
C ASN A 37 -6.14 8.91 -7.96
N PHE A 38 -6.28 9.66 -6.88
CA PHE A 38 -5.18 10.16 -6.07
C PHE A 38 -5.23 9.45 -4.72
N GLY A 39 -4.11 8.90 -4.30
CA GLY A 39 -4.03 8.16 -3.06
C GLY A 39 -2.91 8.68 -2.16
N VAL A 40 -3.16 8.64 -0.87
CA VAL A 40 -2.16 8.84 0.18
C VAL A 40 -2.28 7.70 1.17
N SER A 41 -1.17 7.12 1.56
CA SER A 41 -1.14 6.06 2.58
C SER A 41 0.08 6.19 3.48
N SER A 42 -0.08 5.70 4.70
CA SER A 42 1.01 5.60 5.67
C SER A 42 0.90 4.30 6.42
N GLY A 43 2.03 3.68 6.71
CA GLY A 43 2.07 2.44 7.45
C GLY A 43 3.27 2.38 8.39
N VAL A 44 3.11 1.58 9.44
CA VAL A 44 4.17 1.31 10.40
C VAL A 44 4.23 -0.19 10.65
N TYR A 45 5.42 -0.73 10.51
CA TYR A 45 5.78 -2.09 10.88
C TYR A 45 6.70 -2.05 12.10
N ARG A 46 6.38 -2.85 13.11
CA ARG A 46 7.23 -3.04 14.30
C ARG A 46 7.47 -4.53 14.54
N SER A 47 8.71 -4.92 14.65
CA SER A 47 9.11 -6.29 14.97
C SER A 47 9.96 -6.31 16.23
N PHE A 48 9.56 -7.10 17.22
CA PHE A 48 10.35 -7.47 18.41
C PHE A 48 10.99 -6.31 19.19
N ASN A 49 10.42 -5.13 19.16
CA ASN A 49 11.02 -3.91 19.71
C ASN A 49 12.43 -3.59 19.17
N LYS A 50 12.86 -4.27 18.10
CA LYS A 50 14.19 -4.10 17.50
C LYS A 50 14.17 -3.32 16.22
N LEU A 51 13.12 -3.50 15.41
CA LEU A 51 12.99 -2.86 14.11
C LEU A 51 11.67 -2.12 14.01
N ARG A 52 11.73 -0.85 13.62
CA ARG A 52 10.56 -0.05 13.24
C ARG A 52 10.76 0.46 11.83
N ILE A 53 9.83 0.14 10.94
CA ILE A 53 9.77 0.69 9.59
C ILE A 53 8.50 1.54 9.49
N SER A 54 8.62 2.77 9.07
CA SER A 54 7.51 3.63 8.74
C SER A 54 7.54 3.96 7.25
N SER A 55 6.39 3.95 6.62
CA SER A 55 6.24 4.29 5.20
C SER A 55 5.21 5.37 5.02
N PHE A 56 5.45 6.21 4.03
CA PHE A 56 4.50 7.19 3.53
C PHE A 56 4.51 7.12 2.01
N SER A 57 3.34 7.04 1.39
CA SER A 57 3.22 6.89 -0.05
C SER A 57 2.17 7.84 -0.61
N LEU A 58 2.50 8.44 -1.75
CA LEU A 58 1.58 9.19 -2.60
C LEU A 58 1.42 8.44 -3.91
N SER A 59 0.20 8.33 -4.42
CA SER A 59 -0.08 7.62 -5.65
C SER A 59 -1.01 8.41 -6.57
N ILE A 60 -0.74 8.31 -7.87
CA ILE A 60 -1.62 8.80 -8.94
C ILE A 60 -1.88 7.60 -9.83
N ILE A 61 -3.13 7.19 -9.92
CA ILE A 61 -3.55 5.98 -10.64
C ILE A 61 -4.60 6.35 -11.66
N ARG A 62 -4.43 5.92 -12.89
CA ARG A 62 -5.43 6.02 -13.95
C ARG A 62 -6.14 4.69 -14.12
N THR A 63 -7.47 4.73 -14.12
CA THR A 63 -8.32 3.60 -14.46
C THR A 63 -8.61 3.64 -15.96
N ILE A 64 -8.41 2.51 -16.63
CA ILE A 64 -8.71 2.29 -18.03
C ILE A 64 -9.81 1.25 -18.08
N SER A 65 -11.03 1.66 -18.43
CA SER A 65 -12.16 0.73 -18.54
C SER A 65 -12.09 -0.01 -19.88
N LEU A 66 -11.91 -1.30 -19.80
CA LEU A 66 -12.00 -2.25 -20.89
C LEU A 66 -13.37 -2.93 -20.80
N SER A 67 -13.93 -3.35 -21.90
CA SER A 67 -15.34 -3.83 -22.02
C SER A 67 -15.78 -4.86 -20.96
N LYS A 68 -14.87 -5.62 -20.39
CA LYS A 68 -15.16 -6.64 -19.36
C LYS A 68 -14.32 -6.51 -18.07
N ARG A 69 -13.38 -5.60 -18.00
CA ARG A 69 -12.41 -5.46 -16.91
C ARG A 69 -11.94 -4.01 -16.81
N ASP A 70 -11.51 -3.61 -15.65
CA ASP A 70 -10.78 -2.38 -15.46
C ASP A 70 -9.29 -2.68 -15.32
N ALA A 71 -8.47 -1.92 -15.99
CA ALA A 71 -7.02 -1.92 -15.82
C ALA A 71 -6.60 -0.64 -15.09
N TYR A 72 -5.55 -0.75 -14.31
CA TYR A 72 -4.99 0.35 -13.52
C TYR A 72 -3.53 0.52 -13.89
N ILE A 73 -3.14 1.75 -14.14
CA ILE A 73 -1.75 2.13 -14.31
C ILE A 73 -1.47 3.37 -13.46
N GLY A 74 -0.37 3.39 -12.75
CA GLY A 74 -0.07 4.49 -11.86
C GLY A 74 1.39 4.63 -11.51
N ILE A 75 1.65 5.72 -10.81
CA ILE A 75 2.96 6.04 -10.25
C ILE A 75 2.77 6.28 -8.76
N CYS A 76 3.66 5.71 -7.96
CA CYS A 76 3.70 5.91 -6.52
C CYS A 76 5.05 6.52 -6.14
N SER A 77 5.03 7.52 -5.28
CA SER A 77 6.22 8.05 -4.61
C SER A 77 6.20 7.56 -3.17
N ASN A 78 7.25 6.89 -2.76
CA ASN A 78 7.35 6.24 -1.47
C ASN A 78 8.50 6.82 -0.66
N ASN A 79 8.24 7.15 0.59
CA ASN A 79 9.24 7.49 1.59
C ASN A 79 9.21 6.40 2.67
N VAL A 80 10.33 5.72 2.86
CA VAL A 80 10.46 4.65 3.86
C VAL A 80 11.57 5.03 4.82
N LYS A 81 11.26 4.94 6.12
CA LYS A 81 12.21 5.17 7.21
C LYS A 81 12.30 3.91 8.05
N GLY A 82 13.50 3.39 8.21
CA GLY A 82 13.80 2.26 9.09
C GLY A 82 14.65 2.71 10.28
N ILE A 83 14.31 2.25 11.47
CA ILE A 83 15.09 2.44 12.69
C ILE A 83 15.36 1.07 13.27
N ASP A 84 16.64 0.72 13.39
CA ASP A 84 17.08 -0.52 14.04
C ASP A 84 17.53 -0.20 15.48
N TYR A 85 16.86 -0.82 16.44
CA TYR A 85 17.17 -0.68 17.88
C TYR A 85 18.00 -1.86 18.41
N SER A 86 18.40 -2.80 17.54
CA SER A 86 19.08 -4.05 17.95
C SER A 86 20.56 -3.85 18.32
N ILE A 87 21.15 -2.75 17.89
CA ILE A 87 22.56 -2.44 18.13
C ILE A 87 22.65 -1.60 19.39
N ASN A 88 23.19 -2.21 20.44
CA ASN A 88 23.53 -1.65 21.77
C ASN A 88 23.17 -0.18 22.01
N GLN A 89 22.44 0.07 23.07
CA GLN A 89 21.92 1.38 23.54
C GLN A 89 22.96 2.54 23.66
N LYS A 90 24.18 2.37 23.17
CA LYS A 90 25.26 3.37 23.24
C LYS A 90 25.83 3.84 21.90
N LEU A 91 25.45 3.25 20.78
CA LEU A 91 25.93 3.66 19.45
C LEU A 91 24.75 3.78 18.50
N ASP A 92 24.55 5.00 18.03
CA ASP A 92 23.70 5.47 16.94
C ASP A 92 22.71 4.45 16.35
N SER A 93 21.42 4.65 16.71
CA SER A 93 20.32 4.06 15.95
C SER A 93 20.51 4.37 14.46
N GLN A 94 20.83 3.39 13.64
CA GLN A 94 20.97 3.61 12.21
C GLN A 94 19.60 3.97 11.63
N ASN A 95 19.42 5.24 11.36
CA ASN A 95 18.27 5.75 10.62
C ASN A 95 18.52 5.56 9.13
N ILE A 96 17.85 4.59 8.53
CA ILE A 96 17.85 4.41 7.09
C ILE A 96 16.61 5.11 6.54
N GLN A 97 16.81 6.09 5.68
CA GLN A 97 15.72 6.72 4.94
C GLN A 97 15.92 6.49 3.45
N LYS A 98 14.90 6.01 2.79
CA LYS A 98 14.90 5.78 1.35
C LYS A 98 13.65 6.40 0.71
N ASN A 99 13.89 7.21 -0.32
CA ASN A 99 12.85 7.73 -1.19
C ASN A 99 12.96 7.01 -2.53
N PHE A 100 11.86 6.49 -3.04
CA PHE A 100 11.84 5.85 -4.35
C PHE A 100 10.49 6.00 -5.01
N SER A 101 10.51 6.02 -6.34
CA SER A 101 9.30 5.98 -7.15
C SER A 101 9.08 4.57 -7.67
N SER A 102 7.84 4.19 -7.80
CA SER A 102 7.44 2.89 -8.34
C SER A 102 6.30 3.02 -9.32
N PHE A 103 6.24 2.10 -10.29
CA PHE A 103 5.13 1.95 -11.22
C PHE A 103 4.16 0.91 -10.70
N LEU A 104 2.88 1.22 -10.82
CA LEU A 104 1.80 0.33 -10.43
C LEU A 104 1.01 -0.08 -11.67
N ILE A 105 0.81 -1.38 -11.84
CA ILE A 105 -0.06 -1.95 -12.86
C ILE A 105 -0.98 -2.95 -12.17
N GLY A 106 -2.26 -2.89 -12.48
CA GLY A 106 -3.24 -3.81 -11.92
C GLY A 106 -4.43 -4.00 -12.85
N THR A 107 -5.25 -4.98 -12.53
CA THR A 107 -6.51 -5.23 -13.23
C THR A 107 -7.55 -5.80 -12.27
N THR A 108 -8.83 -5.69 -12.63
CA THR A 108 -9.91 -6.32 -11.86
C THR A 108 -10.48 -7.51 -12.58
N PHE A 109 -10.76 -8.55 -11.81
CA PHE A 109 -11.58 -9.68 -12.25
C PHE A 109 -12.76 -9.85 -11.30
N LYS A 110 -13.93 -10.18 -11.85
CA LYS A 110 -15.09 -10.52 -11.05
C LYS A 110 -15.28 -12.04 -11.06
N VAL A 111 -15.14 -12.68 -9.91
CA VAL A 111 -15.29 -14.12 -9.73
C VAL A 111 -16.34 -14.35 -8.67
N ARG A 112 -17.49 -14.94 -9.03
CA ARG A 112 -18.59 -15.29 -8.11
C ARG A 112 -19.01 -14.15 -7.16
N GLY A 113 -19.09 -12.92 -7.68
CA GLY A 113 -19.50 -11.75 -6.88
C GLY A 113 -18.39 -11.11 -6.05
N ILE A 114 -17.17 -11.62 -6.12
CA ILE A 114 -16.00 -11.04 -5.49
C ILE A 114 -15.14 -10.38 -6.57
N LYS A 115 -14.74 -9.13 -6.35
CA LYS A 115 -13.71 -8.46 -7.17
C LYS A 115 -12.34 -8.87 -6.67
N VAL A 116 -11.53 -9.42 -7.54
CA VAL A 116 -10.13 -9.76 -7.30
C VAL A 116 -9.27 -8.73 -8.01
N LEU A 117 -8.34 -8.13 -7.29
CA LEU A 117 -7.48 -7.05 -7.75
C LEU A 117 -6.00 -7.47 -7.65
N PRO A 118 -5.44 -8.17 -8.63
CA PRO A 118 -4.00 -8.35 -8.69
C PRO A 118 -3.34 -7.02 -9.06
N ILE A 119 -2.33 -6.66 -8.28
CA ILE A 119 -1.55 -5.44 -8.43
C ILE A 119 -0.08 -5.80 -8.42
N VAL A 120 0.65 -5.27 -9.37
CA VAL A 120 2.10 -5.32 -9.43
C VAL A 120 2.64 -3.93 -9.22
N ASN A 121 3.55 -3.80 -8.30
CA ASN A 121 4.26 -2.57 -8.02
C ASN A 121 5.76 -2.79 -8.25
N TYR A 122 6.33 -2.07 -9.19
CA TYR A 122 7.71 -2.20 -9.62
C TYR A 122 8.49 -0.91 -9.38
N SER A 123 9.64 -1.03 -8.77
CA SER A 123 10.64 0.04 -8.67
C SER A 123 12.02 -0.49 -9.06
N VAL A 124 13.01 0.38 -9.17
CA VAL A 124 14.39 -0.01 -9.50
C VAL A 124 14.95 -1.07 -8.54
N ASP A 125 14.53 -1.01 -7.26
CA ASP A 125 15.09 -1.85 -6.20
C ASP A 125 14.10 -2.87 -5.63
N SER A 126 12.86 -2.90 -6.10
CA SER A 126 11.83 -3.78 -5.53
C SER A 126 10.75 -4.15 -6.53
N PHE A 127 10.26 -5.35 -6.37
CA PHE A 127 9.12 -5.90 -7.08
C PHE A 127 8.14 -6.45 -6.04
N VAL A 128 6.92 -5.93 -6.02
CA VAL A 128 5.89 -6.35 -5.08
C VAL A 128 4.63 -6.76 -5.83
N MET A 129 4.13 -7.94 -5.55
CA MET A 129 2.83 -8.40 -6.01
C MET A 129 1.85 -8.39 -4.83
N ALA A 130 0.66 -7.89 -5.06
CA ALA A 130 -0.42 -7.89 -4.08
C ALA A 130 -1.72 -8.33 -4.75
N ILE A 131 -2.60 -8.94 -3.96
CA ILE A 131 -3.95 -9.32 -4.39
C ILE A 131 -4.94 -8.69 -3.42
N GLY A 132 -5.75 -7.78 -3.93
CA GLY A 132 -6.88 -7.21 -3.21
C GLY A 132 -8.14 -8.03 -3.46
N LEU A 133 -8.98 -8.17 -2.44
CA LEU A 133 -10.30 -8.80 -2.53
C LEU A 133 -11.34 -7.79 -2.06
N GLN A 134 -12.38 -7.57 -2.87
CA GLN A 134 -13.48 -6.68 -2.53
C GLN A 134 -14.80 -7.41 -2.79
N LYS A 135 -15.64 -7.50 -1.77
CA LYS A 135 -17.00 -7.98 -1.90
C LYS A 135 -17.95 -6.79 -2.00
N GLU A 136 -18.77 -6.78 -3.04
CA GLU A 136 -19.90 -5.83 -3.16
C GLU A 136 -21.11 -6.45 -2.46
N PHE A 137 -21.66 -5.75 -1.51
CA PHE A 137 -22.88 -6.14 -0.79
C PHE A 137 -24.07 -5.43 -1.43
#